data_e75ac0f0c5167eb32368bbac78aa1360
#
_entry.id   e75ac0f0c5167eb32368bbac78aa1360
#
_cell.length_a   1.000
_cell.length_b   1.000
_cell.length_c   1.000
_cell.angle_alpha   90.00
_cell.angle_beta   90.00
_cell.angle_gamma   90.00
#
_symmetry.space_group_name_H-M   'P 1'
#
loop_
_entity.id
_entity.type
_entity.pdbx_description
1 polymer ?
#
loop_
_entity_poly.entity_id
_entity_poly.type
_entity_poly.pdbx_seq_one_letter_code
_entity_poly.pdbx_strand_id
1 'polypeptide(L)'
;ETDRQILWVTYYRNLYNATHPSEINSPVSLSRNLLAWNQPGTNGLILPVNPSASFLSILFANELWFTLGDMTMAEHCAMLSMIFSPRNSGSRMIKRLAEINLVNGDDEAALKYLRILDKTLLHKSWAEKRIPGQQTPRVKEWLEKKRRDIPTQDHLRSGNDAVTSLRNLVASNAGNLRAYEYLLCYHLLSKDLRSFVEDYVPGKVSSSIFAEALLIHLARQGNIRAEELIKYQIPVKIAKEFADYTRLYEAKDTSLKEKYGKTYWFYYHFATTEPGKESKP
;
A
#
# COMPACT_ATOMS: atom_id res chain seq x y z
N GLU A 1 -9.43 13.07 -22.24
CA GLU A 1 -8.37 13.60 -21.33
C GLU A 1 -8.92 13.81 -19.91
N THR A 2 -10.12 14.37 -19.75
CA THR A 2 -10.78 14.63 -18.46
C THR A 2 -11.09 13.34 -17.71
N ASP A 3 -11.54 12.28 -18.37
CA ASP A 3 -11.86 11.00 -17.75
C ASP A 3 -10.61 10.28 -17.24
N ARG A 4 -9.48 10.43 -17.94
CA ARG A 4 -8.19 9.92 -17.47
C ARG A 4 -7.67 10.68 -16.26
N GLN A 5 -7.92 11.98 -16.17
CA GLN A 5 -7.54 12.78 -15.01
C GLN A 5 -8.41 12.45 -13.79
N ILE A 6 -9.70 12.22 -13.97
CA ILE A 6 -10.62 11.81 -12.89
C ILE A 6 -10.26 10.42 -12.37
N LEU A 7 -9.99 9.45 -13.25
CA LEU A 7 -9.50 8.13 -12.88
C LEU A 7 -8.17 8.23 -12.13
N TRP A 8 -7.27 9.10 -12.58
CA TRP A 8 -5.99 9.34 -11.93
C TRP A 8 -6.13 9.90 -10.51
N VAL A 9 -6.97 10.92 -10.32
CA VAL A 9 -7.23 11.53 -9.00
C VAL A 9 -7.87 10.51 -8.05
N THR A 10 -8.81 9.73 -8.54
CA THR A 10 -9.48 8.69 -7.75
C THR A 10 -8.50 7.59 -7.36
N TYR A 11 -7.68 7.15 -8.30
CA TYR A 11 -6.62 6.16 -8.07
C TYR A 11 -5.62 6.64 -7.02
N TYR A 12 -5.07 7.84 -7.20
CA TYR A 12 -4.13 8.45 -6.28
C TYR A 12 -4.74 8.64 -4.89
N ARG A 13 -5.97 9.10 -4.80
CA ARG A 13 -6.69 9.29 -3.54
C ARG A 13 -6.88 7.97 -2.80
N ASN A 14 -7.25 6.91 -3.49
CA ASN A 14 -7.42 5.60 -2.88
C ASN A 14 -6.09 5.01 -2.42
N LEU A 15 -5.04 5.15 -3.22
CA LEU A 15 -3.69 4.72 -2.86
C LEU A 15 -3.16 5.54 -1.68
N TYR A 16 -3.32 6.86 -1.71
CA TYR A 16 -2.95 7.74 -0.62
C TYR A 16 -3.69 7.37 0.67
N ASN A 17 -4.98 7.20 0.60
CA ASN A 17 -5.80 6.78 1.74
C ASN A 17 -5.39 5.39 2.26
N ALA A 18 -5.05 4.47 1.38
CA ALA A 18 -4.58 3.14 1.74
C ALA A 18 -3.23 3.16 2.45
N THR A 19 -2.35 4.08 2.06
CA THR A 19 -0.97 4.16 2.59
C THR A 19 -0.80 5.20 3.72
N HIS A 20 -1.84 6.00 4.02
CA HIS A 20 -1.86 7.00 5.10
C HIS A 20 -3.04 6.77 6.05
N PRO A 21 -3.14 5.60 6.71
CA PRO A 21 -4.27 5.28 7.56
C PRO A 21 -4.42 6.19 8.79
N SER A 22 -3.34 6.84 9.22
CA SER A 22 -3.37 7.79 10.34
C SER A 22 -4.07 9.12 10.01
N GLU A 23 -4.29 9.42 8.75
CA GLU A 23 -5.01 10.61 8.30
C GLU A 23 -6.50 10.34 8.04
N ILE A 24 -6.89 9.07 8.08
CA ILE A 24 -8.27 8.63 7.98
C ILE A 24 -8.73 8.29 9.40
N ASN A 25 -9.80 8.90 9.86
CA ASN A 25 -10.37 8.74 11.22
C ASN A 25 -10.91 7.32 11.53
N SER A 26 -10.35 6.27 10.94
CA SER A 26 -10.76 4.90 11.16
C SER A 26 -9.59 3.91 11.06
N PRO A 27 -9.31 3.15 12.12
CA PRO A 27 -8.25 2.11 12.11
C PRO A 27 -8.56 0.91 11.21
N VAL A 28 -9.74 0.86 10.60
CA VAL A 28 -10.18 -0.24 9.70
C VAL A 28 -9.76 0.00 8.25
N SER A 29 -8.83 0.92 8.00
CA SER A 29 -8.85 1.66 6.77
C SER A 29 -8.06 1.06 5.63
N LEU A 30 -6.87 0.49 5.86
CA LEU A 30 -6.00 0.09 4.75
C LEU A 30 -6.62 -1.06 3.94
N SER A 31 -6.88 -2.17 4.57
CA SER A 31 -7.41 -3.36 3.91
C SER A 31 -8.81 -3.15 3.30
N ARG A 32 -9.70 -2.43 4.00
CA ARG A 32 -11.03 -2.11 3.45
C ARG A 32 -10.97 -1.13 2.28
N ASN A 33 -10.10 -0.14 2.32
CA ASN A 33 -9.93 0.79 1.22
C ASN A 33 -9.35 0.10 -0.02
N LEU A 34 -8.45 -0.86 0.15
CA LEU A 34 -7.92 -1.65 -0.94
C LEU A 34 -8.98 -2.54 -1.60
N LEU A 35 -9.84 -3.18 -0.80
CA LEU A 35 -10.93 -4.03 -1.31
C LEU A 35 -12.13 -3.22 -1.85
N ALA A 36 -12.35 -2.02 -1.36
CA ALA A 36 -13.39 -1.12 -1.86
C ALA A 36 -13.03 -0.50 -3.22
N TRP A 37 -11.84 -0.72 -3.69
CA TRP A 37 -11.41 -0.27 -4.99
C TRP A 37 -12.08 -1.08 -6.10
N ASN A 38 -12.62 -0.41 -7.12
CA ASN A 38 -13.34 -1.03 -8.21
C ASN A 38 -12.49 -1.88 -9.17
N GLN A 39 -11.18 -1.98 -8.92
CA GLN A 39 -10.29 -2.83 -9.71
C GLN A 39 -9.85 -4.04 -8.88
N PRO A 40 -10.36 -5.23 -9.17
CA PRO A 40 -9.92 -6.45 -8.53
C PRO A 40 -8.47 -6.77 -8.91
N GLY A 41 -7.75 -7.37 -7.95
CA GLY A 41 -6.36 -7.78 -8.14
C GLY A 41 -5.34 -6.71 -7.77
N THR A 42 -4.06 -7.02 -7.97
CA THR A 42 -2.92 -6.22 -7.54
C THR A 42 -2.44 -5.20 -8.57
N ASN A 43 -2.94 -5.28 -9.80
CA ASN A 43 -2.44 -4.46 -10.92
C ASN A 43 -2.57 -2.95 -10.70
N GLY A 44 -3.46 -2.53 -9.83
CA GLY A 44 -3.65 -1.14 -9.47
C GLY A 44 -2.90 -0.67 -8.23
N LEU A 45 -2.25 -1.57 -7.47
CA LEU A 45 -1.67 -1.26 -6.17
C LEU A 45 -0.15 -1.14 -6.20
N ILE A 46 0.50 -2.14 -6.74
CA ILE A 46 1.96 -2.16 -6.85
C ILE A 46 2.30 -2.23 -8.32
N LEU A 47 2.72 -1.10 -8.83
CA LEU A 47 3.12 -0.99 -10.22
C LEU A 47 4.60 -1.37 -10.33
N PRO A 48 4.92 -2.38 -11.13
CA PRO A 48 6.31 -2.70 -11.43
C PRO A 48 6.96 -1.48 -12.10
N VAL A 49 8.18 -1.17 -11.70
CA VAL A 49 8.97 -0.17 -12.40
C VAL A 49 9.47 -0.79 -13.69
N ASN A 50 8.68 -0.60 -14.74
CA ASN A 50 9.02 -1.04 -16.08
C ASN A 50 9.29 0.19 -16.94
N PRO A 51 10.41 0.26 -17.70
CA PRO A 51 10.66 1.35 -18.64
C PRO A 51 9.56 1.56 -19.67
N SER A 52 8.79 0.53 -19.98
CA SER A 52 7.59 0.62 -20.83
C SER A 52 6.32 1.08 -20.09
N ALA A 53 6.37 1.21 -18.76
CA ALA A 53 5.24 1.69 -17.99
C ALA A 53 4.91 3.14 -18.32
N SER A 54 3.66 3.51 -18.23
CA SER A 54 3.27 4.91 -18.42
C SER A 54 3.92 5.80 -17.35
N PHE A 55 4.18 7.05 -17.71
CA PHE A 55 4.68 8.05 -16.77
C PHE A 55 3.88 8.11 -15.45
N LEU A 56 2.57 7.95 -15.53
CA LEU A 56 1.69 7.91 -14.36
C LEU A 56 2.01 6.71 -13.44
N SER A 57 2.29 5.55 -14.01
CA SER A 57 2.65 4.36 -13.24
C SER A 57 3.92 4.57 -12.44
N ILE A 58 4.93 5.23 -13.04
CA ILE A 58 6.20 5.56 -12.37
C ILE A 58 5.98 6.57 -11.23
N LEU A 59 5.11 7.56 -11.44
CA LEU A 59 4.74 8.51 -10.39
C LEU A 59 4.09 7.83 -9.18
N PHE A 60 3.19 6.88 -9.43
CA PHE A 60 2.54 6.13 -8.36
C PHE A 60 3.53 5.23 -7.60
N ALA A 61 4.38 4.53 -8.34
CA ALA A 61 5.41 3.69 -7.74
C ALA A 61 6.32 4.51 -6.82
N ASN A 62 6.72 5.72 -7.23
CA ASN A 62 7.48 6.64 -6.37
C ASN A 62 6.74 6.95 -5.06
N GLU A 63 5.48 7.35 -5.13
CA GLU A 63 4.68 7.70 -3.94
C GLU A 63 4.52 6.50 -3.01
N LEU A 64 4.24 5.33 -3.58
CA LEU A 64 4.08 4.09 -2.84
C LEU A 64 5.36 3.72 -2.09
N TRP A 65 6.48 3.60 -2.80
CA TRP A 65 7.73 3.17 -2.19
C TRP A 65 8.24 4.16 -1.14
N PHE A 66 8.11 5.46 -1.39
CA PHE A 66 8.42 6.47 -0.39
C PHE A 66 7.54 6.34 0.87
N THR A 67 6.27 6.00 0.69
CA THR A 67 5.34 5.82 1.81
C THR A 67 5.65 4.56 2.59
N LEU A 68 6.04 3.48 1.92
CA LEU A 68 6.42 2.21 2.54
C LEU A 68 7.83 2.22 3.15
N GLY A 69 8.59 3.30 2.97
CA GLY A 69 9.93 3.43 3.55
C GLY A 69 11.07 2.93 2.66
N ASP A 70 10.80 2.47 1.43
CA ASP A 70 11.84 2.10 0.48
C ASP A 70 12.36 3.33 -0.26
N MET A 71 13.34 3.99 0.33
CA MET A 71 13.88 5.23 -0.21
C MET A 71 14.65 4.99 -1.52
N THR A 72 15.36 3.90 -1.65
CA THR A 72 16.11 3.54 -2.88
C THR A 72 15.17 3.38 -4.08
N MET A 73 14.08 2.62 -3.90
CA MET A 73 13.09 2.49 -4.98
C MET A 73 12.31 3.77 -5.25
N ALA A 74 12.00 4.52 -4.21
CA ALA A 74 11.36 5.81 -4.37
C ALA A 74 12.23 6.79 -5.17
N GLU A 75 13.55 6.82 -4.89
CA GLU A 75 14.51 7.63 -5.64
C GLU A 75 14.62 7.19 -7.10
N HIS A 76 14.78 5.88 -7.32
CA HIS A 76 14.82 5.32 -8.67
C HIS A 76 13.58 5.71 -9.49
N CYS A 77 12.38 5.56 -8.93
CA CYS A 77 11.14 5.95 -9.58
C CYS A 77 11.05 7.47 -9.80
N ALA A 78 11.56 8.29 -8.86
CA ALA A 78 11.58 9.74 -9.02
C ALA A 78 12.48 10.17 -10.18
N MET A 79 13.67 9.58 -10.28
CA MET A 79 14.62 9.82 -11.38
C MET A 79 14.05 9.38 -12.73
N LEU A 80 13.49 8.17 -12.82
CA LEU A 80 12.82 7.71 -14.04
C LEU A 80 11.67 8.64 -14.44
N SER A 81 10.88 9.08 -13.47
CA SER A 81 9.80 10.03 -13.71
C SER A 81 10.28 11.35 -14.31
N MET A 82 11.44 11.84 -13.90
CA MET A 82 12.06 13.05 -14.48
C MET A 82 12.57 12.79 -15.88
N ILE A 83 13.18 11.63 -16.15
CA ILE A 83 13.69 11.27 -17.48
C ILE A 83 12.55 11.18 -18.50
N PHE A 84 11.46 10.51 -18.14
CA PHE A 84 10.32 10.30 -19.04
C PHE A 84 9.31 11.45 -19.04
N SER A 85 9.50 12.48 -18.22
CA SER A 85 8.64 13.66 -18.24
C SER A 85 8.87 14.50 -19.50
N PRO A 86 7.82 14.89 -20.22
CA PRO A 86 7.95 15.75 -21.40
C PRO A 86 8.65 17.11 -21.15
N ARG A 87 8.74 17.52 -19.90
CA ARG A 87 9.34 18.79 -19.46
C ARG A 87 10.48 18.64 -18.45
N ASN A 88 11.02 17.47 -18.27
CA ASN A 88 12.22 17.08 -17.49
C ASN A 88 12.41 17.67 -16.08
N SER A 89 11.44 18.39 -15.51
CA SER A 89 11.66 19.10 -14.24
C SER A 89 10.38 19.37 -13.47
N GLY A 90 9.59 18.32 -13.23
CA GLY A 90 8.44 18.47 -12.35
C GLY A 90 8.88 18.83 -10.94
N SER A 91 8.52 20.01 -10.45
CA SER A 91 8.81 20.45 -9.07
C SER A 91 8.42 19.42 -8.01
N ARG A 92 7.45 18.56 -8.32
CA ARG A 92 7.02 17.44 -7.47
C ARG A 92 8.12 16.40 -7.28
N MET A 93 8.83 16.00 -8.33
CA MET A 93 9.93 15.05 -8.23
C MET A 93 11.16 15.66 -7.60
N ILE A 94 11.45 16.92 -7.87
CA ILE A 94 12.53 17.66 -7.20
C ILE A 94 12.26 17.73 -5.68
N LYS A 95 11.02 17.98 -5.27
CA LYS A 95 10.61 17.89 -3.86
C LYS A 95 10.84 16.49 -3.29
N ARG A 96 10.43 15.45 -4.01
CA ARG A 96 10.60 14.07 -3.59
C ARG A 96 12.06 13.71 -3.39
N LEU A 97 12.93 14.10 -4.34
CA LEU A 97 14.36 13.86 -4.23
C LEU A 97 14.98 14.61 -3.04
N ALA A 98 14.54 15.85 -2.78
CA ALA A 98 14.94 16.56 -1.57
C ALA A 98 14.50 15.83 -0.29
N GLU A 99 13.26 15.33 -0.25
CA GLU A 99 12.70 14.58 0.89
C GLU A 99 13.45 13.27 1.14
N ILE A 100 13.73 12.51 0.08
CA ILE A 100 14.47 11.24 0.16
C ILE A 100 15.87 11.48 0.74
N ASN A 101 16.59 12.43 0.20
CA ASN A 101 17.95 12.74 0.66
C ASN A 101 17.96 13.25 2.11
N LEU A 102 16.97 14.07 2.52
CA LEU A 102 16.81 14.48 3.93
C LEU A 102 16.53 13.27 4.84
N VAL A 103 15.71 12.34 4.41
CA VAL A 103 15.38 11.12 5.17
C VAL A 103 16.63 10.24 5.32
N ASN A 104 17.38 10.06 4.23
CA ASN A 104 18.65 9.28 4.23
C ASN A 104 19.79 9.99 5.01
N GLY A 105 19.64 11.28 5.33
CA GLY A 105 20.69 12.06 6.01
C GLY A 105 21.75 12.60 5.06
N ASP A 106 21.53 12.55 3.75
CA ASP A 106 22.40 13.19 2.75
C ASP A 106 22.00 14.66 2.59
N ASP A 107 22.45 15.46 3.55
CA ASP A 107 22.12 16.88 3.60
C ASP A 107 22.70 17.65 2.40
N GLU A 108 23.83 17.22 1.86
CA GLU A 108 24.47 17.86 0.71
C GLU A 108 23.64 17.67 -0.57
N ALA A 109 23.23 16.44 -0.84
CA ALA A 109 22.35 16.17 -1.97
C ALA A 109 20.98 16.83 -1.82
N ALA A 110 20.40 16.81 -0.60
CA ALA A 110 19.15 17.49 -0.30
C ALA A 110 19.23 18.98 -0.61
N LEU A 111 20.30 19.65 -0.22
CA LEU A 111 20.52 21.08 -0.47
C LEU A 111 20.54 21.41 -1.96
N LYS A 112 21.05 20.55 -2.84
CA LYS A 112 21.03 20.79 -4.28
C LYS A 112 19.59 20.93 -4.80
N TYR A 113 18.69 20.04 -4.38
CA TYR A 113 17.28 20.08 -4.77
C TYR A 113 16.51 21.23 -4.10
N LEU A 114 16.78 21.48 -2.81
CA LEU A 114 16.15 22.59 -2.08
C LEU A 114 16.50 23.96 -2.69
N ARG A 115 17.76 24.18 -3.12
CA ARG A 115 18.17 25.41 -3.81
C ARG A 115 17.47 25.64 -5.14
N ILE A 116 17.12 24.56 -5.86
CA ILE A 116 16.31 24.66 -7.09
C ILE A 116 14.90 25.15 -6.74
N LEU A 117 14.29 24.56 -5.71
CA LEU A 117 12.94 24.90 -5.27
C LEU A 117 12.84 26.29 -4.65
N ASP A 118 13.88 26.73 -3.93
CA ASP A 118 13.96 28.06 -3.33
C ASP A 118 13.87 29.20 -4.38
N LYS A 119 14.32 28.94 -5.58
CA LYS A 119 14.20 29.89 -6.72
C LYS A 119 12.80 29.95 -7.34
N THR A 120 11.85 29.17 -6.83
CA THR A 120 10.48 29.12 -7.39
C THR A 120 9.50 29.84 -6.47
N LEU A 121 8.55 30.58 -7.04
CA LEU A 121 7.54 31.33 -6.26
C LEU A 121 6.69 30.41 -5.36
N LEU A 122 6.29 29.23 -5.88
CA LEU A 122 5.36 28.34 -5.18
C LEU A 122 6.02 27.45 -4.13
N HIS A 123 7.33 27.21 -4.24
CA HIS A 123 7.99 26.21 -3.39
C HIS A 123 9.09 26.81 -2.49
N LYS A 124 9.36 28.09 -2.61
CA LYS A 124 10.37 28.78 -1.80
C LYS A 124 10.19 28.55 -0.29
N SER A 125 9.04 28.92 0.24
CA SER A 125 8.74 28.75 1.67
C SER A 125 8.75 27.29 2.13
N TRP A 126 8.43 26.34 1.23
CA TRP A 126 8.52 24.91 1.53
C TRP A 126 9.98 24.46 1.62
N ALA A 127 10.84 24.94 0.72
CA ALA A 127 12.27 24.62 0.70
C ALA A 127 13.01 25.22 1.89
N GLU A 128 12.80 26.51 2.18
CA GLU A 128 13.42 27.21 3.31
C GLU A 128 13.22 26.50 4.64
N LYS A 129 12.00 25.98 4.89
CA LYS A 129 11.66 25.24 6.12
C LYS A 129 12.37 23.89 6.25
N ARG A 130 13.05 23.40 5.21
CA ARG A 130 13.69 22.10 5.12
C ARG A 130 15.21 22.15 4.98
N ILE A 131 15.79 23.34 4.91
CA ILE A 131 17.25 23.50 4.83
C ILE A 131 17.90 22.83 6.05
N PRO A 132 18.85 21.90 5.84
CA PRO A 132 19.59 21.26 6.92
C PRO A 132 20.14 22.28 7.95
N GLY A 133 19.96 21.99 9.22
CA GLY A 133 20.31 22.91 10.31
C GLY A 133 19.27 24.00 10.61
N GLN A 134 18.35 24.30 9.69
CA GLN A 134 17.31 25.32 9.84
C GLN A 134 15.90 24.74 9.81
N GLN A 135 15.76 23.42 9.88
CA GLN A 135 14.46 22.76 9.83
C GLN A 135 13.55 23.18 10.98
N THR A 136 12.28 23.43 10.65
CA THR A 136 11.27 23.68 11.67
C THR A 136 11.03 22.43 12.54
N PRO A 137 10.55 22.57 13.80
CA PRO A 137 10.25 21.43 14.66
C PRO A 137 9.35 20.38 14.00
N ARG A 138 8.34 20.82 13.27
CA ARG A 138 7.43 19.94 12.52
C ARG A 138 8.16 19.13 11.43
N VAL A 139 9.14 19.73 10.76
CA VAL A 139 9.93 19.01 9.73
C VAL A 139 10.86 18.00 10.40
N LYS A 140 11.47 18.33 11.52
CA LYS A 140 12.31 17.39 12.28
C LYS A 140 11.51 16.18 12.75
N GLU A 141 10.35 16.39 13.34
CA GLU A 141 9.44 15.32 13.76
C GLU A 141 9.03 14.42 12.59
N TRP A 142 8.69 15.04 11.44
CA TRP A 142 8.35 14.30 10.23
C TRP A 142 9.54 13.45 9.72
N LEU A 143 10.77 13.99 9.73
CA LEU A 143 11.98 13.24 9.35
C LEU A 143 12.22 12.06 10.29
N GLU A 144 12.11 12.26 11.59
CA GLU A 144 12.27 11.20 12.58
C GLU A 144 11.25 10.09 12.39
N LYS A 145 9.99 10.45 12.11
CA LYS A 145 8.93 9.50 11.82
C LYS A 145 9.23 8.69 10.54
N LYS A 146 9.71 9.37 9.49
CA LYS A 146 10.07 8.69 8.23
C LYS A 146 11.27 7.77 8.38
N ARG A 147 12.30 8.19 9.12
CA ARG A 147 13.49 7.38 9.38
C ARG A 147 13.21 6.10 10.15
N ARG A 148 12.12 6.03 10.92
CA ARG A 148 11.70 4.79 11.58
C ARG A 148 11.20 3.72 10.62
N ASP A 149 10.69 4.10 9.46
CA ASP A 149 10.12 3.17 8.47
C ASP A 149 11.16 2.68 7.47
N ILE A 150 12.36 3.30 7.39
CA ILE A 150 13.38 2.89 6.41
C ILE A 150 14.04 1.56 6.80
N PRO A 151 14.47 0.76 5.80
CA PRO A 151 15.20 -0.46 6.04
C PRO A 151 16.58 -0.19 6.65
N THR A 152 17.05 -1.11 7.49
CA THR A 152 18.40 -1.04 8.11
C THR A 152 19.49 -1.45 7.14
N GLN A 153 19.14 -2.15 6.07
CA GLN A 153 20.05 -2.61 5.03
C GLN A 153 19.44 -2.30 3.66
N ASP A 154 20.29 -1.85 2.73
CA ASP A 154 19.87 -1.67 1.35
C ASP A 154 19.81 -3.04 0.67
N HIS A 155 18.73 -3.29 -0.07
CA HIS A 155 18.52 -4.53 -0.79
C HIS A 155 18.62 -4.27 -2.28
N LEU A 156 19.67 -4.81 -2.90
CA LEU A 156 19.75 -4.89 -4.37
C LEU A 156 18.58 -5.72 -4.89
N ARG A 157 17.77 -5.12 -5.75
CA ARG A 157 16.61 -5.77 -6.34
C ARG A 157 16.99 -6.45 -7.63
N SER A 158 16.75 -7.74 -7.68
CA SER A 158 16.73 -8.51 -8.92
C SER A 158 15.29 -8.71 -9.37
N GLY A 159 14.82 -7.91 -10.34
CA GLY A 159 13.55 -8.12 -11.01
C GLY A 159 12.33 -7.36 -10.42
N ASN A 160 11.16 -7.63 -11.01
CA ASN A 160 9.90 -6.93 -10.75
C ASN A 160 9.03 -7.63 -9.69
N ASP A 161 9.62 -8.41 -8.77
CA ASP A 161 8.84 -9.13 -7.77
C ASP A 161 8.51 -8.23 -6.56
N ALA A 162 7.26 -7.77 -6.56
CA ALA A 162 6.72 -6.93 -5.50
C ALA A 162 6.69 -7.64 -4.13
N VAL A 163 6.41 -8.94 -4.11
CA VAL A 163 6.32 -9.73 -2.87
C VAL A 163 7.68 -9.82 -2.20
N THR A 164 8.70 -10.19 -2.96
CA THR A 164 10.09 -10.25 -2.45
C THR A 164 10.54 -8.88 -1.94
N SER A 165 10.21 -7.81 -2.65
CA SER A 165 10.53 -6.45 -2.23
C SER A 165 9.86 -6.07 -0.91
N LEU A 166 8.59 -6.39 -0.73
CA LEU A 166 7.85 -6.12 0.51
C LEU A 166 8.36 -7.01 1.67
N ARG A 167 8.63 -8.29 1.41
CA ARG A 167 9.22 -9.19 2.41
C ARG A 167 10.59 -8.68 2.87
N ASN A 168 11.43 -8.19 1.98
CA ASN A 168 12.73 -7.60 2.32
C ASN A 168 12.57 -6.35 3.18
N LEU A 169 11.61 -5.46 2.88
CA LEU A 169 11.31 -4.31 3.73
C LEU A 169 10.89 -4.74 5.14
N VAL A 170 10.00 -5.71 5.23
CA VAL A 170 9.51 -6.22 6.53
C VAL A 170 10.60 -6.94 7.30
N ALA A 171 11.47 -7.69 6.62
CA ALA A 171 12.58 -8.41 7.24
C ALA A 171 13.67 -7.46 7.75
N SER A 172 13.99 -6.41 6.98
CA SER A 172 15.00 -5.42 7.37
C SER A 172 14.51 -4.46 8.45
N ASN A 173 13.21 -4.26 8.57
CA ASN A 173 12.59 -3.42 9.62
C ASN A 173 11.27 -4.02 10.09
N ALA A 174 11.33 -4.88 11.10
CA ALA A 174 10.15 -5.53 11.68
C ALA A 174 9.13 -4.54 12.29
N GLY A 175 9.55 -3.30 12.60
CA GLY A 175 8.69 -2.20 13.08
C GLY A 175 7.92 -1.50 11.96
N ASN A 176 8.25 -1.73 10.69
CA ASN A 176 7.52 -1.16 9.56
C ASN A 176 6.19 -1.89 9.34
N LEU A 177 5.22 -1.60 10.21
CA LEU A 177 3.89 -2.22 10.16
C LEU A 177 3.15 -1.88 8.87
N ARG A 178 3.46 -0.73 8.25
CA ARG A 178 2.81 -0.31 7.00
C ARG A 178 3.20 -1.20 5.83
N ALA A 179 4.50 -1.48 5.66
CA ALA A 179 4.97 -2.42 4.64
C ALA A 179 4.44 -3.83 4.89
N TYR A 180 4.37 -4.24 6.15
CA TYR A 180 3.81 -5.53 6.55
C TYR A 180 2.33 -5.65 6.21
N GLU A 181 1.50 -4.68 6.58
CA GLU A 181 0.08 -4.67 6.24
C GLU A 181 -0.14 -4.64 4.73
N TYR A 182 0.71 -3.90 4.01
CA TYR A 182 0.65 -3.83 2.54
C TYR A 182 0.96 -5.19 1.89
N LEU A 183 1.95 -5.93 2.40
CA LEU A 183 2.27 -7.30 1.97
C LEU A 183 1.07 -8.24 2.15
N LEU A 184 0.44 -8.21 3.32
CA LEU A 184 -0.75 -9.01 3.59
C LEU A 184 -1.90 -8.67 2.65
N CYS A 185 -2.16 -7.38 2.43
CA CYS A 185 -3.17 -6.92 1.48
C CYS A 185 -2.86 -7.33 0.04
N TYR A 186 -1.59 -7.35 -0.35
CA TYR A 186 -1.19 -7.83 -1.66
C TYR A 186 -1.59 -9.30 -1.89
N HIS A 187 -1.29 -10.17 -0.92
CA HIS A 187 -1.70 -11.57 -0.97
C HIS A 187 -3.22 -11.72 -1.05
N LEU A 188 -3.97 -10.95 -0.26
CA LEU A 188 -5.42 -11.01 -0.27
C LEU A 188 -6.03 -10.58 -1.61
N LEU A 189 -5.50 -9.52 -2.22
CA LEU A 189 -5.96 -9.05 -3.54
C LEU A 189 -5.62 -10.05 -4.65
N SER A 190 -4.50 -10.75 -4.54
CA SER A 190 -4.13 -11.86 -5.42
C SER A 190 -4.92 -13.14 -5.13
N LYS A 191 -5.72 -13.18 -4.06
CA LYS A 191 -6.38 -14.39 -3.53
C LYS A 191 -5.40 -15.50 -3.12
N ASP A 192 -4.15 -15.17 -2.88
CA ASP A 192 -3.12 -16.10 -2.41
C ASP A 192 -3.20 -16.24 -0.88
N LEU A 193 -4.17 -17.03 -0.44
CA LEU A 193 -4.37 -17.31 0.99
C LEU A 193 -3.22 -18.10 1.60
N ARG A 194 -2.47 -18.84 0.81
CA ARG A 194 -1.33 -19.62 1.30
C ARG A 194 -0.21 -18.67 1.75
N SER A 195 0.26 -17.82 0.85
CA SER A 195 1.30 -16.83 1.17
C SER A 195 0.84 -15.84 2.24
N PHE A 196 -0.47 -15.50 2.25
CA PHE A 196 -1.04 -14.66 3.31
C PHE A 196 -0.87 -15.31 4.70
N VAL A 197 -1.19 -16.60 4.85
CA VAL A 197 -1.08 -17.30 6.13
C VAL A 197 0.39 -17.55 6.52
N GLU A 198 1.26 -17.82 5.53
CA GLU A 198 2.70 -17.97 5.75
C GLU A 198 3.33 -16.67 6.31
N ASP A 199 2.90 -15.52 5.85
CA ASP A 199 3.42 -14.21 6.29
C ASP A 199 2.64 -13.63 7.49
N TYR A 200 1.45 -14.16 7.83
CA TYR A 200 0.61 -13.60 8.87
C TYR A 200 1.09 -13.96 10.29
N VAL A 201 1.32 -12.94 11.10
CA VAL A 201 1.66 -13.07 12.52
C VAL A 201 0.49 -12.58 13.37
N PRO A 202 -0.17 -13.47 14.15
CA PRO A 202 -1.29 -13.09 15.02
C PRO A 202 -0.91 -11.96 15.98
N GLY A 203 -1.77 -10.94 16.05
CA GLY A 203 -1.58 -9.80 16.96
C GLY A 203 -0.63 -8.71 16.47
N LYS A 204 0.13 -8.92 15.40
CA LYS A 204 1.04 -7.89 14.86
C LYS A 204 0.29 -6.73 14.22
N VAL A 205 -0.77 -7.03 13.48
CA VAL A 205 -1.74 -6.05 12.94
C VAL A 205 -3.15 -6.60 13.12
N SER A 206 -4.14 -5.73 13.27
CA SER A 206 -5.54 -6.11 13.48
C SER A 206 -6.42 -5.51 12.39
N SER A 207 -7.12 -6.39 11.66
CA SER A 207 -8.15 -6.00 10.70
C SER A 207 -9.20 -7.10 10.60
N SER A 208 -10.49 -6.72 10.50
CA SER A 208 -11.56 -7.69 10.26
C SER A 208 -11.36 -8.47 8.96
N ILE A 209 -10.78 -7.84 7.95
CA ILE A 209 -10.49 -8.47 6.65
C ILE A 209 -9.48 -9.60 6.76
N PHE A 210 -8.48 -9.47 7.64
CA PHE A 210 -7.52 -10.56 7.89
C PHE A 210 -8.19 -11.73 8.58
N ALA A 211 -9.08 -11.48 9.56
CA ALA A 211 -9.88 -12.52 10.19
C ALA A 211 -10.84 -13.18 9.19
N GLU A 212 -11.44 -12.41 8.30
CA GLU A 212 -12.29 -12.91 7.22
C GLU A 212 -11.51 -13.84 6.27
N ALA A 213 -10.28 -13.49 5.90
CA ALA A 213 -9.41 -14.29 5.04
C ALA A 213 -8.97 -15.59 5.72
N LEU A 214 -8.61 -15.52 6.99
CA LEU A 214 -8.26 -16.69 7.80
C LEU A 214 -9.40 -17.69 7.88
N LEU A 215 -10.65 -17.23 8.01
CA LEU A 215 -11.82 -18.11 8.03
C LEU A 215 -12.01 -18.86 6.72
N ILE A 216 -11.79 -18.22 5.57
CA ILE A 216 -11.80 -18.93 4.27
C ILE A 216 -10.69 -19.99 4.24
N HIS A 217 -9.48 -19.64 4.68
CA HIS A 217 -8.37 -20.59 4.71
C HIS A 217 -8.71 -21.82 5.58
N LEU A 218 -9.19 -21.58 6.80
CA LEU A 218 -9.58 -22.65 7.73
C LEU A 218 -10.74 -23.48 7.19
N ALA A 219 -11.74 -22.87 6.57
CA ALA A 219 -12.87 -23.56 5.95
C ALA A 219 -12.40 -24.51 4.83
N ARG A 220 -11.49 -24.04 3.98
CA ARG A 220 -10.92 -24.89 2.90
C ARG A 220 -10.13 -26.08 3.41
N GLN A 221 -9.59 -26.00 4.61
CA GLN A 221 -8.91 -27.11 5.28
C GLN A 221 -9.83 -27.99 6.11
N GLY A 222 -11.13 -27.65 6.22
CA GLY A 222 -12.07 -28.32 7.12
C GLY A 222 -11.72 -28.16 8.61
N ASN A 223 -11.02 -27.09 8.97
CA ASN A 223 -10.40 -26.91 10.29
C ASN A 223 -10.90 -25.66 11.05
N ILE A 224 -12.19 -25.35 10.95
CA ILE A 224 -12.77 -24.26 11.80
C ILE A 224 -13.03 -24.83 13.19
N ARG A 225 -12.00 -24.81 14.04
CA ARG A 225 -12.08 -25.25 15.46
C ARG A 225 -11.81 -24.09 16.37
N ALA A 226 -12.32 -24.19 17.60
CA ALA A 226 -12.13 -23.16 18.63
C ALA A 226 -10.64 -22.84 18.88
N GLU A 227 -9.78 -23.86 18.85
CA GLU A 227 -8.33 -23.73 19.01
C GLU A 227 -7.69 -22.85 17.92
N GLU A 228 -8.08 -23.05 16.66
CA GLU A 228 -7.57 -22.24 15.55
C GLU A 228 -8.11 -20.80 15.59
N LEU A 229 -9.37 -20.62 16.01
CA LEU A 229 -9.92 -19.27 16.20
C LEU A 229 -9.15 -18.50 17.27
N ILE A 230 -8.78 -19.16 18.36
CA ILE A 230 -7.97 -18.57 19.45
C ILE A 230 -6.55 -18.29 18.96
N LYS A 231 -5.92 -19.24 18.30
CA LYS A 231 -4.56 -19.14 17.74
C LYS A 231 -4.41 -17.92 16.82
N TYR A 232 -5.36 -17.73 15.94
CA TYR A 232 -5.36 -16.61 14.99
C TYR A 232 -6.05 -15.35 15.53
N GLN A 233 -6.50 -15.36 16.78
CA GLN A 233 -7.20 -14.25 17.42
C GLN A 233 -8.43 -13.77 16.63
N ILE A 234 -9.17 -14.72 16.03
CA ILE A 234 -10.36 -14.43 15.25
C ILE A 234 -11.52 -14.09 16.17
N PRO A 235 -12.15 -12.90 16.05
CA PRO A 235 -13.30 -12.53 16.88
C PRO A 235 -14.48 -13.49 16.65
N VAL A 236 -15.12 -13.94 17.72
CA VAL A 236 -16.30 -14.83 17.66
C VAL A 236 -17.42 -14.23 16.81
N LYS A 237 -17.58 -12.92 16.84
CA LYS A 237 -18.56 -12.21 16.00
C LYS A 237 -18.31 -12.48 14.51
N ILE A 238 -17.07 -12.33 14.04
CA ILE A 238 -16.70 -12.55 12.63
C ILE A 238 -16.89 -14.02 12.25
N ALA A 239 -16.57 -14.96 13.16
CA ALA A 239 -16.81 -16.39 12.90
C ALA A 239 -18.30 -16.73 12.75
N LYS A 240 -19.19 -16.10 13.54
CA LYS A 240 -20.64 -16.25 13.40
C LYS A 240 -21.16 -15.64 12.10
N GLU A 241 -20.67 -14.45 11.74
CA GLU A 241 -21.02 -13.80 10.47
C GLU A 241 -20.56 -14.65 9.27
N PHE A 242 -19.41 -15.31 9.38
CA PHE A 242 -18.93 -16.23 8.34
C PHE A 242 -19.84 -17.45 8.17
N ALA A 243 -20.33 -18.03 9.27
CA ALA A 243 -21.27 -19.16 9.21
C ALA A 243 -22.59 -18.75 8.52
N ASP A 244 -23.11 -17.53 8.80
CA ASP A 244 -24.29 -17.01 8.10
C ASP A 244 -24.01 -16.73 6.60
N TYR A 245 -22.83 -16.16 6.31
CA TYR A 245 -22.38 -15.96 4.93
C TYR A 245 -22.34 -17.29 4.14
N THR A 246 -21.75 -18.35 4.72
CA THR A 246 -21.63 -19.65 4.07
C THR A 246 -23.00 -20.24 3.79
N ARG A 247 -23.92 -20.16 4.75
CA ARG A 247 -25.32 -20.63 4.59
C ARG A 247 -26.03 -19.91 3.45
N LEU A 248 -25.91 -18.58 3.35
CA LEU A 248 -26.51 -17.81 2.27
C LEU A 248 -25.85 -18.07 0.92
N TYR A 249 -24.54 -18.26 0.90
CA TYR A 249 -23.78 -18.59 -0.30
C TYR A 249 -24.20 -19.95 -0.90
N GLU A 250 -24.31 -20.98 -0.06
CA GLU A 250 -24.77 -22.31 -0.46
C GLU A 250 -26.23 -22.30 -0.95
N ALA A 251 -27.07 -21.49 -0.30
CA ALA A 251 -28.46 -21.31 -0.70
C ALA A 251 -28.62 -20.45 -1.96
N LYS A 252 -27.55 -19.84 -2.50
CA LYS A 252 -27.57 -18.87 -3.60
C LYS A 252 -28.55 -17.71 -3.35
N ASP A 253 -28.60 -17.24 -2.11
CA ASP A 253 -29.51 -16.20 -1.68
C ASP A 253 -29.11 -14.85 -2.30
N THR A 254 -30.08 -14.16 -2.90
CA THR A 254 -29.87 -12.87 -3.57
C THR A 254 -29.49 -11.76 -2.60
N SER A 255 -29.82 -11.88 -1.32
CA SER A 255 -29.43 -10.93 -0.28
C SER A 255 -27.96 -10.92 0.09
N LEU A 256 -27.21 -11.95 -0.37
CA LEU A 256 -25.79 -12.12 -0.05
C LEU A 256 -24.95 -10.88 -0.38
N LYS A 257 -25.17 -10.29 -1.55
CA LYS A 257 -24.44 -9.10 -2.00
C LYS A 257 -24.75 -7.89 -1.14
N GLU A 258 -26.02 -7.68 -0.78
CA GLU A 258 -26.44 -6.57 0.06
C GLU A 258 -25.82 -6.68 1.46
N LYS A 259 -25.85 -7.87 2.05
CA LYS A 259 -25.41 -8.12 3.42
C LYS A 259 -23.88 -8.20 3.55
N TYR A 260 -23.21 -8.88 2.61
CA TYR A 260 -21.79 -9.20 2.71
C TYR A 260 -20.91 -8.69 1.57
N GLY A 261 -21.45 -7.88 0.66
CA GLY A 261 -20.74 -7.37 -0.52
C GLY A 261 -19.48 -6.54 -0.22
N LYS A 262 -19.30 -6.11 1.05
CA LYS A 262 -18.12 -5.36 1.52
C LYS A 262 -17.13 -6.21 2.31
N THR A 263 -17.33 -7.52 2.38
CA THR A 263 -16.43 -8.45 3.07
C THR A 263 -15.41 -9.05 2.11
N TYR A 264 -14.30 -9.54 2.68
CA TYR A 264 -13.32 -10.28 1.89
C TYR A 264 -13.90 -11.60 1.36
N TRP A 265 -14.84 -12.22 2.06
CA TRP A 265 -15.54 -13.43 1.59
C TRP A 265 -16.20 -13.21 0.24
N PHE A 266 -16.93 -12.09 0.12
CA PHE A 266 -17.59 -11.73 -1.14
C PHE A 266 -16.56 -11.43 -2.24
N TYR A 267 -15.52 -10.64 -1.91
CA TYR A 267 -14.41 -10.39 -2.84
C TYR A 267 -13.76 -11.70 -3.31
N TYR A 268 -13.46 -12.61 -2.37
CA TYR A 268 -12.80 -13.86 -2.68
C TYR A 268 -13.59 -14.74 -3.66
N HIS A 269 -14.90 -14.84 -3.49
CA HIS A 269 -15.74 -15.69 -4.33
C HIS A 269 -16.16 -15.03 -5.67
N PHE A 270 -16.38 -13.72 -5.69
CA PHE A 270 -17.02 -13.05 -6.84
C PHE A 270 -16.11 -12.11 -7.62
N ALA A 271 -15.05 -11.54 -7.04
CA ALA A 271 -14.14 -10.68 -7.78
C ALA A 271 -13.28 -11.50 -8.74
N THR A 272 -13.09 -11.02 -9.95
CA THR A 272 -12.14 -11.60 -10.90
C THR A 272 -10.78 -10.95 -10.74
N THR A 273 -9.71 -11.73 -10.67
CA THR A 273 -8.33 -11.24 -10.62
C THR A 273 -7.71 -11.11 -12.02
N GLU A 274 -8.39 -11.60 -13.06
CA GLU A 274 -7.93 -11.52 -14.44
C GLU A 274 -8.57 -10.31 -15.15
N PRO A 275 -7.78 -9.49 -15.87
CA PRO A 275 -8.33 -8.41 -16.68
C PRO A 275 -9.23 -8.96 -17.79
N GLY A 276 -10.46 -8.50 -17.86
CA GLY A 276 -11.39 -8.83 -18.97
C GLY A 276 -12.39 -9.95 -18.72
N LYS A 277 -12.37 -10.64 -17.59
CA LYS A 277 -13.46 -11.55 -17.20
C LYS A 277 -14.43 -10.83 -16.27
N GLU A 278 -15.62 -10.53 -16.75
CA GLU A 278 -16.72 -10.06 -15.91
C GLU A 278 -17.11 -11.15 -14.89
N SER A 279 -17.15 -10.77 -13.62
CA SER A 279 -17.74 -11.61 -12.59
C SER A 279 -19.24 -11.70 -12.86
N LYS A 280 -19.72 -12.86 -13.27
CA LYS A 280 -21.18 -13.11 -13.24
C LYS A 280 -21.66 -13.14 -11.80
N PRO A 281 -22.74 -12.42 -11.49
CA PRO A 281 -23.33 -12.38 -10.16
C PRO A 281 -23.87 -13.74 -9.72
#